data_dc9d86fd937c8e887025f682a06c6bc6
#
_entry.id   dc9d86fd937c8e887025f682a06c6bc6
#
_cell.length_a   1.000
_cell.length_b   1.000
_cell.length_c   1.000
_cell.angle_alpha   90.00
_cell.angle_beta   90.00
_cell.angle_gamma   90.00
#
_symmetry.space_group_name_H-M   'P 1'
#
loop_
_entity.id
_entity.type
_entity.pdbx_description
1 polymer ?
#
loop_
_entity_poly.entity_id
_entity_poly.type
_entity_poly.pdbx_seq_one_letter_code
_entity_poly.pdbx_strand_id
1 'polypeptide(L)'
;MDENITPPPPEPSPGAPPPPRLRQTPPAFTQPIYAAPQRARSGRGWKIFALVTLALFLVSLVFNPFHLLFNAIQGDGGLQQHHSVGPRLQEAWLKDNDSRNKIAVIPVEGVITSQSYGRNGFNMVDLIEDQLKRAAKDNNVKAVILKVNSPGGEVLASDDIYNLVEKFQSKSGKPVIAAMGSLAASGGYYVSAPCQWIVANELTITGSIGVIMHGYNVRGLMDKVGVRPEVFKSGRFKDMLSWDKREQDISQEERDIVQSMVNETFDKFKSIVATGRGNATKLNVNATEKGRALADNWQQFADGRILSGKEALKYGFVDELGNFDAAVARALKVAKINDANLIQYQQIFDLGDIFGILGRSEPPTLKIDVGVDVPRLQLGRLYFLCPTVLPR
;
A
#
# COMPACT_ATOMS: atom_id res chain seq x y z
N MET A 1 66.42 -5.21 24.52
CA MET A 1 65.90 -6.48 23.96
C MET A 1 65.13 -6.10 22.74
N ASP A 2 65.90 -5.80 21.83
CA ASP A 2 66.11 -6.15 20.42
C ASP A 2 64.91 -5.99 19.56
N GLU A 3 64.85 -4.78 19.01
CA GLU A 3 64.05 -4.43 17.84
C GLU A 3 64.73 -4.96 16.57
N ASN A 4 64.10 -5.86 15.85
CA ASN A 4 64.53 -6.32 14.53
C ASN A 4 63.99 -5.38 13.47
N ILE A 5 64.78 -4.37 13.12
CA ILE A 5 64.53 -3.49 11.98
C ILE A 5 65.20 -4.12 10.74
N THR A 6 64.40 -4.63 9.80
CA THR A 6 64.91 -5.02 8.48
C THR A 6 65.10 -3.77 7.62
N PRO A 7 66.24 -3.60 6.97
CA PRO A 7 66.51 -2.46 6.09
C PRO A 7 65.76 -2.58 4.75
N PRO A 8 65.46 -1.44 4.10
CA PRO A 8 64.80 -1.41 2.79
C PRO A 8 65.76 -1.91 1.67
N PRO A 9 65.19 -2.44 0.57
CA PRO A 9 65.99 -2.92 -0.55
C PRO A 9 66.70 -1.77 -1.28
N PRO A 10 67.87 -2.02 -1.88
CA PRO A 10 68.69 -0.99 -2.54
C PRO A 10 68.04 -0.50 -3.85
N GLU A 11 68.22 0.78 -4.13
CA GLU A 11 67.84 1.44 -5.39
C GLU A 11 68.62 0.90 -6.58
N PRO A 12 68.01 0.79 -7.78
CA PRO A 12 68.73 0.33 -8.97
C PRO A 12 69.62 1.43 -9.55
N SER A 13 70.86 1.05 -9.89
CA SER A 13 71.88 1.90 -10.52
C SER A 13 71.47 2.42 -11.89
N PRO A 14 71.81 3.64 -12.26
CA PRO A 14 71.55 4.18 -13.58
C PRO A 14 72.61 3.70 -14.61
N GLY A 15 72.16 3.17 -15.76
CA GLY A 15 72.97 3.07 -16.95
C GLY A 15 73.23 1.68 -17.53
N ALA A 16 72.22 1.13 -18.20
CA ALA A 16 72.48 0.16 -19.29
C ALA A 16 71.56 0.52 -20.47
N PRO A 17 72.08 0.61 -21.69
CA PRO A 17 71.24 0.89 -22.85
C PRO A 17 70.30 -0.28 -23.18
N PRO A 18 69.12 -0.01 -23.72
CA PRO A 18 68.15 -1.05 -24.03
C PRO A 18 68.64 -1.91 -25.23
N PRO A 19 68.34 -3.23 -25.23
CA PRO A 19 68.73 -4.12 -26.31
C PRO A 19 67.96 -3.75 -27.61
N PRO A 20 68.54 -4.01 -28.78
CA PRO A 20 67.96 -3.68 -30.07
C PRO A 20 66.64 -4.41 -30.30
N ARG A 21 65.60 -3.67 -30.66
CA ARG A 21 64.31 -4.29 -31.04
C ARG A 21 64.47 -5.08 -32.29
N LEU A 22 64.21 -6.38 -32.23
CA LEU A 22 64.03 -7.25 -33.40
C LEU A 22 62.83 -6.73 -34.21
N ARG A 23 63.05 -6.43 -35.49
CA ARG A 23 61.99 -6.13 -36.44
C ARG A 23 61.07 -7.36 -36.58
N GLN A 24 59.88 -7.25 -36.08
CA GLN A 24 58.85 -8.22 -36.39
C GLN A 24 58.39 -7.98 -37.84
N THR A 25 58.55 -8.98 -38.72
CA THR A 25 57.93 -9.00 -40.04
C THR A 25 56.43 -9.03 -39.89
N PRO A 26 55.69 -8.23 -40.64
CA PRO A 26 54.20 -8.27 -40.57
C PRO A 26 53.71 -9.63 -41.09
N PRO A 27 52.64 -10.19 -40.48
CA PRO A 27 52.07 -11.43 -40.92
C PRO A 27 51.50 -11.27 -42.32
N ALA A 28 51.76 -12.26 -43.19
CA ALA A 28 51.25 -12.34 -44.56
C ALA A 28 49.71 -12.29 -44.52
N PHE A 29 49.12 -11.36 -45.22
CA PHE A 29 47.67 -11.29 -45.44
C PHE A 29 47.27 -12.50 -46.31
N THR A 30 46.72 -13.52 -45.72
CA THR A 30 45.95 -14.56 -46.42
C THR A 30 44.57 -13.97 -46.76
N GLN A 31 44.29 -13.80 -48.05
CA GLN A 31 42.97 -13.38 -48.51
C GLN A 31 41.93 -14.42 -48.10
N PRO A 32 40.78 -14.02 -47.57
CA PRO A 32 39.72 -14.96 -47.30
C PRO A 32 39.18 -15.54 -48.59
N ILE A 33 39.22 -16.89 -48.69
CA ILE A 33 38.55 -17.62 -49.79
C ILE A 33 37.05 -17.43 -49.56
N TYR A 34 36.43 -16.62 -50.39
CA TYR A 34 34.96 -16.53 -50.41
C TYR A 34 34.40 -17.86 -50.94
N ALA A 35 33.90 -18.67 -50.04
CA ALA A 35 33.07 -19.83 -50.40
C ALA A 35 31.79 -19.32 -51.06
N ALA A 36 31.50 -19.78 -52.28
CA ALA A 36 30.26 -19.43 -52.98
C ALA A 36 29.04 -19.76 -52.10
N PRO A 37 28.02 -18.92 -52.07
CA PRO A 37 26.84 -19.16 -51.25
C PRO A 37 26.16 -20.44 -51.71
N GLN A 38 26.12 -21.44 -50.81
CA GLN A 38 25.32 -22.66 -51.05
C GLN A 38 23.85 -22.21 -51.13
N ARG A 39 23.21 -22.42 -52.26
CA ARG A 39 21.77 -22.26 -52.43
C ARG A 39 21.07 -23.07 -51.34
N ALA A 40 20.46 -22.37 -50.38
CA ALA A 40 19.61 -23.01 -49.40
C ALA A 40 18.50 -23.79 -50.12
N ARG A 41 18.48 -25.09 -49.94
CA ARG A 41 17.36 -25.92 -50.36
C ARG A 41 16.12 -25.41 -49.66
N SER A 42 15.20 -24.79 -50.39
CA SER A 42 13.88 -24.41 -49.93
C SER A 42 13.19 -25.67 -49.36
N GLY A 43 13.28 -25.79 -48.04
CA GLY A 43 12.72 -26.91 -47.33
C GLY A 43 11.20 -26.93 -47.46
N ARG A 44 10.60 -28.06 -47.73
CA ARG A 44 9.14 -28.30 -47.67
C ARG A 44 8.51 -27.78 -46.37
N GLY A 45 9.27 -27.67 -45.28
CA GLY A 45 8.83 -27.16 -43.98
C GLY A 45 8.33 -25.72 -44.01
N TRP A 46 8.94 -24.82 -44.78
CA TRP A 46 8.48 -23.42 -44.89
C TRP A 46 7.09 -23.31 -45.55
N LYS A 47 6.85 -24.15 -46.58
CA LYS A 47 5.53 -24.17 -47.26
C LYS A 47 4.44 -24.74 -46.35
N ILE A 48 4.77 -25.75 -45.53
CA ILE A 48 3.85 -26.27 -44.51
C ILE A 48 3.58 -25.25 -43.42
N PHE A 49 4.61 -24.58 -42.91
CA PHE A 49 4.45 -23.53 -41.92
C PHE A 49 3.57 -22.37 -42.43
N ALA A 50 3.83 -21.90 -43.66
CA ALA A 50 3.04 -20.86 -44.31
C ALA A 50 1.57 -21.26 -44.50
N LEU A 51 1.32 -22.55 -44.92
CA LEU A 51 -0.03 -23.08 -45.07
C LEU A 51 -0.78 -23.21 -43.72
N VAL A 52 -0.11 -23.63 -42.64
CA VAL A 52 -0.69 -23.72 -41.30
C VAL A 52 -1.00 -22.35 -40.77
N THR A 53 -0.11 -21.36 -40.93
CA THR A 53 -0.32 -19.98 -40.49
C THR A 53 -1.46 -19.34 -41.27
N LEU A 54 -1.55 -19.59 -42.59
CA LEU A 54 -2.65 -19.09 -43.42
C LEU A 54 -3.98 -19.76 -43.02
N ALA A 55 -4.00 -21.06 -42.73
CA ALA A 55 -5.19 -21.73 -42.23
C ALA A 55 -5.65 -21.22 -40.88
N LEU A 56 -4.75 -21.00 -39.94
CA LEU A 56 -5.05 -20.39 -38.65
C LEU A 56 -5.58 -18.95 -38.79
N PHE A 57 -5.01 -18.18 -39.72
CA PHE A 57 -5.47 -16.83 -40.04
C PHE A 57 -6.88 -16.84 -40.65
N LEU A 58 -7.17 -17.77 -41.59
CA LEU A 58 -8.50 -17.93 -42.19
C LEU A 58 -9.54 -18.39 -41.14
N VAL A 59 -9.16 -19.32 -40.25
CA VAL A 59 -10.01 -19.72 -39.11
C VAL A 59 -10.29 -18.52 -38.19
N SER A 60 -9.26 -17.72 -37.88
CA SER A 60 -9.43 -16.48 -37.09
C SER A 60 -10.36 -15.46 -37.76
N LEU A 61 -10.28 -15.36 -39.10
CA LEU A 61 -11.16 -14.44 -39.87
C LEU A 61 -12.61 -14.92 -39.92
N VAL A 62 -12.87 -16.22 -39.85
CA VAL A 62 -14.23 -16.80 -39.80
C VAL A 62 -14.82 -16.71 -38.37
N PHE A 63 -14.01 -16.96 -37.36
CA PHE A 63 -14.48 -16.91 -35.95
C PHE A 63 -14.66 -15.49 -35.40
N ASN A 64 -13.87 -14.52 -35.88
CA ASN A 64 -13.96 -13.14 -35.41
C ASN A 64 -15.30 -12.42 -35.78
N PRO A 65 -15.81 -12.53 -37.04
CA PRO A 65 -17.14 -11.99 -37.34
C PRO A 65 -18.29 -12.80 -36.72
N PHE A 66 -18.09 -14.12 -36.49
CA PHE A 66 -19.08 -14.96 -35.82
C PHE A 66 -19.23 -14.58 -34.33
N HIS A 67 -18.15 -14.25 -33.63
CA HIS A 67 -18.21 -13.70 -32.27
C HIS A 67 -18.86 -12.31 -32.23
N LEU A 68 -18.58 -11.45 -33.21
CA LEU A 68 -19.25 -10.15 -33.34
C LEU A 68 -20.74 -10.29 -33.66
N LEU A 69 -21.10 -11.24 -34.53
CA LEU A 69 -22.49 -11.52 -34.87
C LEU A 69 -23.22 -12.20 -33.70
N PHE A 70 -22.57 -13.10 -32.95
CA PHE A 70 -23.14 -13.75 -31.76
C PHE A 70 -23.36 -12.76 -30.62
N ASN A 71 -22.45 -11.81 -30.43
CA ASN A 71 -22.64 -10.71 -29.49
C ASN A 71 -23.70 -9.71 -29.94
N ALA A 72 -23.86 -9.51 -31.25
CA ALA A 72 -24.92 -8.66 -31.81
C ALA A 72 -26.33 -9.32 -31.72
N ILE A 73 -26.42 -10.64 -31.82
CA ILE A 73 -27.67 -11.40 -31.70
C ILE A 73 -28.07 -11.59 -30.22
N GLN A 74 -27.14 -11.65 -29.28
CA GLN A 74 -27.44 -11.61 -27.84
C GLN A 74 -27.65 -10.20 -27.28
N GLY A 75 -27.46 -9.17 -28.09
CA GLY A 75 -27.41 -7.76 -27.70
C GLY A 75 -28.69 -6.98 -27.85
N ASP A 76 -29.90 -7.61 -27.86
CA ASP A 76 -31.15 -6.83 -27.81
C ASP A 76 -31.81 -6.88 -26.42
N GLY A 77 -31.01 -6.59 -25.43
CA GLY A 77 -31.41 -6.12 -24.12
C GLY A 77 -30.57 -4.91 -23.82
N GLY A 78 -31.09 -3.71 -24.04
CA GLY A 78 -30.43 -2.43 -23.79
C GLY A 78 -29.91 -2.31 -22.37
N LEU A 79 -28.81 -2.98 -22.08
CA LEU A 79 -27.96 -2.71 -20.95
C LEU A 79 -27.23 -1.40 -21.27
N GLN A 80 -27.82 -0.28 -20.86
CA GLN A 80 -27.02 0.88 -20.54
C GLN A 80 -25.89 0.36 -19.68
N GLN A 81 -24.70 0.22 -20.27
CA GLN A 81 -23.46 0.12 -19.50
C GLN A 81 -23.37 1.43 -18.73
N HIS A 82 -23.97 1.45 -17.54
CA HIS A 82 -23.54 2.38 -16.53
C HIS A 82 -22.05 2.09 -16.35
N HIS A 83 -21.22 2.93 -16.93
CA HIS A 83 -19.82 2.98 -16.57
C HIS A 83 -19.81 3.27 -15.06
N SER A 84 -19.73 2.22 -14.25
CA SER A 84 -19.54 2.39 -12.81
C SER A 84 -18.18 3.05 -12.64
N VAL A 85 -18.21 4.33 -12.25
CA VAL A 85 -17.02 5.04 -11.81
C VAL A 85 -16.64 4.41 -10.48
N GLY A 86 -15.75 3.42 -10.48
CA GLY A 86 -15.34 2.72 -9.25
C GLY A 86 -14.77 1.32 -9.52
N PRO A 87 -14.15 0.70 -8.50
CA PRO A 87 -13.59 -0.64 -8.62
C PRO A 87 -14.66 -1.69 -8.93
N ARG A 88 -14.36 -2.59 -9.88
CA ARG A 88 -15.23 -3.73 -10.16
C ARG A 88 -15.06 -4.77 -9.06
N LEU A 89 -16.05 -4.88 -8.18
CA LEU A 89 -16.03 -5.82 -7.06
C LEU A 89 -17.03 -6.95 -7.30
N GLN A 90 -16.69 -8.17 -6.87
CA GLN A 90 -17.59 -9.31 -6.75
C GLN A 90 -17.67 -9.78 -5.31
N GLU A 91 -18.81 -10.35 -4.92
CA GLU A 91 -18.97 -10.99 -3.64
C GLU A 91 -18.30 -12.36 -3.66
N ALA A 92 -17.41 -12.60 -2.70
CA ALA A 92 -16.75 -13.87 -2.45
C ALA A 92 -17.14 -14.38 -1.06
N TRP A 93 -17.39 -15.66 -0.95
CA TRP A 93 -17.77 -16.30 0.31
C TRP A 93 -16.52 -16.70 1.08
N LEU A 94 -16.38 -16.18 2.31
CA LEU A 94 -15.34 -16.60 3.24
C LEU A 94 -15.80 -17.79 4.08
N LYS A 95 -17.10 -17.82 4.43
CA LYS A 95 -17.73 -18.92 5.15
C LYS A 95 -19.21 -18.96 4.81
N ASP A 96 -19.67 -20.14 4.41
CA ASP A 96 -21.08 -20.43 4.20
C ASP A 96 -21.65 -21.13 5.44
N ASN A 97 -22.65 -20.54 6.05
CA ASN A 97 -23.39 -21.07 7.20
C ASN A 97 -24.87 -21.31 6.84
N ASP A 98 -25.19 -21.39 5.56
CA ASP A 98 -26.55 -21.60 5.04
C ASP A 98 -27.55 -20.56 5.59
N SER A 99 -27.13 -19.31 5.73
CA SER A 99 -27.90 -18.21 6.29
C SER A 99 -28.34 -17.21 5.21
N ARG A 100 -29.49 -16.58 5.39
CA ARG A 100 -29.90 -15.42 4.59
C ARG A 100 -29.17 -14.14 5.01
N ASN A 101 -28.72 -14.08 6.28
CA ASN A 101 -27.98 -12.93 6.76
C ASN A 101 -26.52 -13.01 6.30
N LYS A 102 -25.91 -11.85 6.12
CA LYS A 102 -24.51 -11.71 5.75
C LYS A 102 -23.79 -10.77 6.70
N ILE A 103 -22.54 -11.06 6.97
CA ILE A 103 -21.57 -10.13 7.57
C ILE A 103 -20.49 -9.87 6.52
N ALA A 104 -20.33 -8.61 6.11
CA ALA A 104 -19.30 -8.23 5.16
C ALA A 104 -17.98 -7.96 5.88
N VAL A 105 -16.92 -8.64 5.44
CA VAL A 105 -15.55 -8.45 5.94
C VAL A 105 -14.81 -7.51 5.01
N ILE A 106 -14.39 -6.37 5.52
CA ILE A 106 -13.66 -5.33 4.77
C ILE A 106 -12.24 -5.26 5.32
N PRO A 107 -11.21 -5.62 4.51
CA PRO A 107 -9.83 -5.58 4.96
C PRO A 107 -9.26 -4.16 4.91
N VAL A 108 -8.48 -3.81 5.95
CA VAL A 108 -7.58 -2.66 6.00
C VAL A 108 -6.19 -3.23 6.30
N GLU A 109 -5.47 -3.60 5.25
CA GLU A 109 -4.20 -4.32 5.36
C GLU A 109 -3.04 -3.52 4.76
N GLY A 110 -1.90 -3.51 5.46
CA GLY A 110 -0.72 -2.76 5.04
C GLY A 110 -0.80 -1.27 5.35
N VAL A 111 0.03 -0.46 4.69
CA VAL A 111 0.09 1.00 4.92
C VAL A 111 -1.12 1.69 4.30
N ILE A 112 -1.80 2.50 5.10
CA ILE A 112 -2.95 3.29 4.64
C ILE A 112 -2.46 4.46 3.79
N THR A 113 -2.90 4.52 2.54
CA THR A 113 -2.45 5.55 1.60
C THR A 113 -3.52 5.84 0.55
N SER A 114 -3.51 7.09 0.07
CA SER A 114 -4.30 7.55 -1.07
C SER A 114 -3.60 7.29 -2.41
N GLN A 115 -2.40 6.70 -2.41
CA GLN A 115 -1.74 6.32 -3.66
C GLN A 115 -2.41 5.11 -4.28
N SER A 116 -2.61 5.16 -5.59
CA SER A 116 -3.16 4.04 -6.34
C SER A 116 -2.13 2.93 -6.47
N TYR A 117 -2.46 1.73 -6.02
CA TYR A 117 -1.67 0.54 -6.24
C TYR A 117 -2.20 -0.22 -7.46
N GLY A 118 -1.31 -0.49 -8.39
CA GLY A 118 -1.65 -1.26 -9.59
C GLY A 118 -2.21 -0.43 -10.76
N ARG A 119 -2.58 -1.13 -11.83
CA ARG A 119 -2.97 -0.54 -13.12
C ARG A 119 -4.37 0.07 -13.15
N ASN A 120 -5.23 -0.28 -12.21
CA ASN A 120 -6.64 0.12 -12.22
C ASN A 120 -6.89 1.50 -11.59
N GLY A 121 -5.85 2.17 -11.06
CA GLY A 121 -5.94 3.54 -10.57
C GLY A 121 -6.74 3.72 -9.27
N PHE A 122 -7.20 2.64 -8.61
CA PHE A 122 -7.91 2.70 -7.34
C PHE A 122 -6.95 2.55 -6.16
N ASN A 123 -7.18 3.31 -5.11
CA ASN A 123 -6.44 3.24 -3.86
C ASN A 123 -7.26 2.52 -2.76
N MET A 124 -6.68 2.38 -1.58
CA MET A 124 -7.35 1.70 -0.44
C MET A 124 -8.65 2.40 -0.04
N VAL A 125 -8.69 3.74 -0.06
CA VAL A 125 -9.87 4.53 0.32
C VAL A 125 -11.02 4.26 -0.65
N ASP A 126 -10.76 4.29 -1.98
CA ASP A 126 -11.75 4.01 -3.02
C ASP A 126 -12.34 2.60 -2.88
N LEU A 127 -11.48 1.61 -2.59
CA LEU A 127 -11.91 0.23 -2.40
C LEU A 127 -12.82 0.08 -1.18
N ILE A 128 -12.43 0.65 -0.04
CA ILE A 128 -13.23 0.60 1.19
C ILE A 128 -14.56 1.34 1.00
N GLU A 129 -14.54 2.49 0.32
CA GLU A 129 -15.76 3.24 0.02
C GLU A 129 -16.76 2.40 -0.77
N ASP A 130 -16.31 1.74 -1.84
CA ASP A 130 -17.18 0.92 -2.67
C ASP A 130 -17.66 -0.36 -1.97
N GLN A 131 -16.81 -0.99 -1.15
CA GLN A 131 -17.20 -2.12 -0.32
C GLN A 131 -18.28 -1.72 0.70
N LEU A 132 -18.12 -0.57 1.38
CA LEU A 132 -19.12 -0.04 2.31
C LEU A 132 -20.43 0.35 1.57
N LYS A 133 -20.35 0.98 0.39
CA LYS A 133 -21.54 1.29 -0.43
C LYS A 133 -22.32 0.03 -0.80
N ARG A 134 -21.64 -1.06 -1.17
CA ARG A 134 -22.29 -2.35 -1.46
C ARG A 134 -22.91 -2.96 -0.21
N ALA A 135 -22.18 -3.01 0.89
CA ALA A 135 -22.67 -3.49 2.16
C ALA A 135 -23.91 -2.69 2.66
N ALA A 136 -23.93 -1.37 2.40
CA ALA A 136 -25.09 -0.53 2.75
C ALA A 136 -26.33 -0.88 1.95
N LYS A 137 -26.18 -1.14 0.64
CA LYS A 137 -27.28 -1.43 -0.30
C LYS A 137 -27.86 -2.85 -0.14
N ASP A 138 -27.06 -3.83 0.29
CA ASP A 138 -27.52 -5.22 0.47
C ASP A 138 -28.27 -5.35 1.80
N ASN A 139 -29.58 -5.57 1.74
CA ASN A 139 -30.43 -5.76 2.91
C ASN A 139 -30.09 -7.04 3.70
N ASN A 140 -29.43 -8.01 3.11
CA ASN A 140 -28.99 -9.22 3.79
C ASN A 140 -27.73 -8.97 4.64
N VAL A 141 -26.91 -7.96 4.32
CA VAL A 141 -25.78 -7.56 5.16
C VAL A 141 -26.31 -6.87 6.40
N LYS A 142 -26.06 -7.48 7.57
CA LYS A 142 -26.53 -7.03 8.90
C LYS A 142 -25.46 -6.32 9.71
N ALA A 143 -24.18 -6.60 9.43
CA ALA A 143 -23.03 -5.98 10.07
C ALA A 143 -21.82 -5.96 9.11
N VAL A 144 -20.85 -5.12 9.43
CA VAL A 144 -19.55 -5.11 8.78
C VAL A 144 -18.47 -5.43 9.83
N ILE A 145 -17.49 -6.24 9.44
CA ILE A 145 -16.25 -6.42 10.20
C ILE A 145 -15.14 -5.71 9.43
N LEU A 146 -14.59 -4.65 10.02
CA LEU A 146 -13.38 -4.01 9.54
C LEU A 146 -12.18 -4.81 10.05
N LYS A 147 -11.56 -5.61 9.18
CA LYS A 147 -10.39 -6.44 9.52
C LYS A 147 -9.13 -5.61 9.36
N VAL A 148 -8.56 -5.15 10.49
CA VAL A 148 -7.45 -4.21 10.48
C VAL A 148 -6.14 -4.91 10.80
N ASN A 149 -5.19 -4.86 9.85
CA ASN A 149 -3.81 -5.31 10.04
C ASN A 149 -2.87 -4.28 9.40
N SER A 150 -2.64 -3.15 10.07
CA SER A 150 -2.02 -1.96 9.50
C SER A 150 -1.15 -1.21 10.52
N PRO A 151 0.06 -0.76 10.14
CA PRO A 151 0.88 0.15 10.94
C PRO A 151 0.37 1.60 10.93
N GLY A 152 -0.71 1.88 10.20
CA GLY A 152 -1.19 3.23 9.88
C GLY A 152 -0.72 3.70 8.51
N GLY A 153 -0.63 5.01 8.32
CA GLY A 153 -0.25 5.59 7.04
C GLY A 153 -0.50 7.09 6.93
N GLU A 154 -0.94 7.53 5.75
CA GLU A 154 -1.24 8.93 5.49
C GLU A 154 -2.41 9.43 6.35
N VAL A 155 -2.26 10.65 6.88
CA VAL A 155 -3.28 11.28 7.73
C VAL A 155 -4.61 11.40 7.00
N LEU A 156 -4.62 11.97 5.79
CA LEU A 156 -5.85 12.20 5.02
C LEU A 156 -6.53 10.88 4.64
N ALA A 157 -5.78 9.90 4.16
CA ALA A 157 -6.36 8.59 3.82
C ALA A 157 -6.99 7.90 5.04
N SER A 158 -6.37 8.04 6.22
CA SER A 158 -6.93 7.51 7.47
C SER A 158 -8.19 8.26 7.90
N ASP A 159 -8.21 9.59 7.75
CA ASP A 159 -9.38 10.42 8.06
C ASP A 159 -10.54 10.16 7.09
N ASP A 160 -10.24 9.95 5.80
CA ASP A 160 -11.25 9.57 4.80
C ASP A 160 -11.91 8.23 5.16
N ILE A 161 -11.13 7.20 5.50
CA ILE A 161 -11.66 5.89 5.91
C ILE A 161 -12.49 6.03 7.21
N TYR A 162 -12.01 6.80 8.18
CA TYR A 162 -12.76 7.10 9.41
C TYR A 162 -14.15 7.68 9.06
N ASN A 163 -14.18 8.71 8.22
CA ASN A 163 -15.43 9.37 7.81
C ASN A 163 -16.37 8.43 7.03
N LEU A 164 -15.82 7.52 6.21
CA LEU A 164 -16.59 6.49 5.51
C LEU A 164 -17.25 5.52 6.49
N VAL A 165 -16.55 5.06 7.53
CA VAL A 165 -17.08 4.17 8.55
C VAL A 165 -18.17 4.87 9.38
N GLU A 166 -17.94 6.09 9.83
CA GLU A 166 -18.95 6.88 10.55
C GLU A 166 -20.23 7.11 9.71
N LYS A 167 -20.03 7.52 8.45
CA LYS A 167 -21.13 7.73 7.49
C LYS A 167 -21.89 6.44 7.23
N PHE A 168 -21.21 5.31 7.12
CA PHE A 168 -21.85 4.01 6.91
C PHE A 168 -22.75 3.65 8.11
N GLN A 169 -22.22 3.70 9.33
CA GLN A 169 -22.98 3.37 10.54
C GLN A 169 -24.18 4.30 10.72
N SER A 170 -23.99 5.62 10.57
CA SER A 170 -25.05 6.60 10.77
C SER A 170 -26.18 6.53 9.73
N LYS A 171 -25.84 6.22 8.46
CA LYS A 171 -26.83 6.18 7.36
C LYS A 171 -27.51 4.83 7.20
N SER A 172 -26.77 3.71 7.37
CA SER A 172 -27.33 2.37 7.19
C SER A 172 -27.94 1.79 8.46
N GLY A 173 -27.57 2.31 9.64
CA GLY A 173 -27.89 1.74 10.94
C GLY A 173 -27.21 0.39 11.20
N LYS A 174 -26.31 -0.08 10.31
CA LYS A 174 -25.62 -1.36 10.45
C LYS A 174 -24.34 -1.15 11.26
N PRO A 175 -24.09 -1.98 12.28
CA PRO A 175 -22.90 -1.86 13.12
C PRO A 175 -21.63 -2.21 12.35
N VAL A 176 -20.52 -1.56 12.70
CA VAL A 176 -19.17 -1.91 12.28
C VAL A 176 -18.39 -2.38 13.49
N ILE A 177 -17.79 -3.56 13.39
CA ILE A 177 -16.92 -4.15 14.41
C ILE A 177 -15.48 -4.14 13.86
N ALA A 178 -14.52 -3.55 14.58
CA ALA A 178 -13.13 -3.68 14.24
C ALA A 178 -12.56 -5.00 14.78
N ALA A 179 -11.97 -5.80 13.92
CA ALA A 179 -11.21 -6.99 14.25
C ALA A 179 -9.72 -6.69 13.99
N MET A 180 -8.97 -6.46 15.07
CA MET A 180 -7.55 -6.15 14.98
C MET A 180 -6.72 -7.41 14.80
N GLY A 181 -5.82 -7.42 13.81
CA GLY A 181 -4.83 -8.45 13.57
C GLY A 181 -3.61 -8.32 14.48
N SER A 182 -2.46 -8.75 13.99
CA SER A 182 -1.20 -8.63 14.74
C SER A 182 -0.81 -7.16 14.98
N LEU A 183 -1.21 -6.28 14.08
CA LEU A 183 -0.87 -4.85 14.11
C LEU A 183 -2.08 -4.00 13.70
N ALA A 184 -2.51 -3.10 14.57
CA ALA A 184 -3.54 -2.12 14.28
C ALA A 184 -3.21 -0.82 15.04
N ALA A 185 -2.16 -0.13 14.58
CA ALA A 185 -1.55 0.99 15.28
C ALA A 185 -1.65 2.28 14.47
N SER A 186 -1.61 3.42 15.17
CA SER A 186 -1.61 4.75 14.56
C SER A 186 -2.80 4.95 13.62
N GLY A 187 -2.63 5.16 12.31
CA GLY A 187 -3.75 5.21 11.34
C GLY A 187 -4.65 3.98 11.38
N GLY A 188 -4.09 2.77 11.67
CA GLY A 188 -4.86 1.54 11.86
C GLY A 188 -5.79 1.62 13.09
N TYR A 189 -5.34 2.25 14.16
CA TYR A 189 -6.21 2.55 15.31
C TYR A 189 -7.20 3.68 14.99
N TYR A 190 -6.76 4.70 14.25
CA TYR A 190 -7.61 5.83 13.84
C TYR A 190 -8.88 5.37 13.12
N VAL A 191 -8.72 4.48 12.12
CA VAL A 191 -9.85 3.93 11.35
C VAL A 191 -10.72 2.95 12.15
N SER A 192 -10.17 2.36 13.22
CA SER A 192 -10.89 1.48 14.14
C SER A 192 -11.70 2.24 15.19
N ALA A 193 -11.26 3.46 15.55
CA ALA A 193 -11.86 4.25 16.65
C ALA A 193 -13.37 4.51 16.51
N PRO A 194 -13.96 4.72 15.30
CA PRO A 194 -15.39 4.95 15.13
C PRO A 194 -16.23 3.67 15.19
N CYS A 195 -15.61 2.48 15.15
CA CYS A 195 -16.35 1.22 15.16
C CYS A 195 -17.13 1.05 16.46
N GLN A 196 -18.34 0.52 16.36
CA GLN A 196 -19.21 0.29 17.53
C GLN A 196 -18.57 -0.65 18.55
N TRP A 197 -17.72 -1.59 18.09
CA TRP A 197 -16.98 -2.50 18.93
C TRP A 197 -15.61 -2.80 18.34
N ILE A 198 -14.61 -2.92 19.21
CA ILE A 198 -13.22 -3.23 18.82
C ILE A 198 -12.77 -4.50 19.55
N VAL A 199 -12.40 -5.52 18.79
CA VAL A 199 -11.82 -6.78 19.27
C VAL A 199 -10.34 -6.82 18.88
N ALA A 200 -9.47 -7.09 19.86
CA ALA A 200 -8.04 -7.27 19.65
C ALA A 200 -7.53 -8.54 20.33
N ASN A 201 -6.51 -9.19 19.78
CA ASN A 201 -5.80 -10.21 20.53
C ASN A 201 -4.99 -9.56 21.66
N GLU A 202 -4.75 -10.26 22.75
CA GLU A 202 -3.94 -9.73 23.87
C GLU A 202 -2.53 -9.30 23.42
N LEU A 203 -1.99 -9.96 22.38
CA LEU A 203 -0.67 -9.70 21.78
C LEU A 203 -0.71 -8.72 20.60
N THR A 204 -1.88 -8.25 20.18
CA THR A 204 -1.99 -7.22 19.14
C THR A 204 -1.17 -6.00 19.50
N ILE A 205 -0.37 -5.50 18.57
CA ILE A 205 0.29 -4.19 18.69
C ILE A 205 -0.69 -3.13 18.21
N THR A 206 -1.04 -2.19 19.11
CA THR A 206 -2.00 -1.12 18.81
C THR A 206 -1.56 0.21 19.46
N GLY A 207 -2.46 1.17 19.62
CA GLY A 207 -2.12 2.50 20.12
C GLY A 207 -1.34 3.32 19.08
N SER A 208 -0.14 3.77 19.41
CA SER A 208 0.66 4.70 18.57
C SER A 208 -0.19 5.91 18.14
N ILE A 209 -0.98 6.44 19.10
CA ILE A 209 -1.81 7.61 18.88
C ILE A 209 -0.89 8.82 18.86
N GLY A 210 -0.46 9.20 17.67
CA GLY A 210 0.54 10.23 17.46
C GLY A 210 0.69 10.57 15.99
N VAL A 211 1.45 11.63 15.70
CA VAL A 211 1.70 12.15 14.36
C VAL A 211 3.18 12.36 14.18
N ILE A 212 3.69 11.96 13.04
CA ILE A 212 5.08 12.20 12.66
C ILE A 212 5.14 12.87 11.28
N MET A 213 6.12 13.74 11.11
CA MET A 213 6.56 14.25 9.83
C MET A 213 8.06 13.97 9.70
N HIS A 214 8.44 13.17 8.72
CA HIS A 214 9.84 12.88 8.44
C HIS A 214 10.40 13.79 7.36
N GLY A 215 11.62 14.30 7.60
CA GLY A 215 12.44 15.00 6.63
C GLY A 215 13.90 14.57 6.78
N TYR A 216 14.62 14.57 5.67
CA TYR A 216 16.07 14.39 5.67
C TYR A 216 16.72 15.68 5.22
N ASN A 217 17.76 16.13 5.91
CA ASN A 217 18.58 17.24 5.48
C ASN A 217 19.88 16.68 4.91
N VAL A 218 20.10 16.86 3.61
CA VAL A 218 21.29 16.35 2.92
C VAL A 218 22.30 17.45 2.61
N ARG A 219 22.09 18.68 3.08
CA ARG A 219 22.97 19.81 2.79
C ARG A 219 24.43 19.53 3.14
N GLY A 220 24.69 18.95 4.31
CA GLY A 220 26.03 18.59 4.71
C GLY A 220 26.74 17.59 3.80
N LEU A 221 25.97 16.68 3.16
CA LEU A 221 26.48 15.77 2.14
C LEU A 221 26.81 16.55 0.86
N MET A 222 25.92 17.43 0.40
CA MET A 222 26.13 18.27 -0.79
C MET A 222 27.39 19.12 -0.66
N ASP A 223 27.62 19.72 0.50
CA ASP A 223 28.83 20.53 0.75
C ASP A 223 30.10 19.67 0.63
N LYS A 224 30.09 18.39 1.08
CA LYS A 224 31.24 17.47 0.96
C LYS A 224 31.57 17.06 -0.46
N VAL A 225 30.56 16.96 -1.34
CA VAL A 225 30.73 16.59 -2.76
C VAL A 225 30.84 17.83 -3.67
N GLY A 226 30.83 19.03 -3.10
CA GLY A 226 31.00 20.28 -3.85
C GLY A 226 29.76 20.75 -4.60
N VAL A 227 28.57 20.18 -4.31
CA VAL A 227 27.30 20.61 -4.90
C VAL A 227 26.72 21.76 -4.08
N ARG A 228 26.40 22.87 -4.76
CA ARG A 228 25.81 24.06 -4.12
C ARG A 228 24.46 24.35 -4.76
N PRO A 229 23.33 24.17 -4.03
CA PRO A 229 22.02 24.57 -4.54
C PRO A 229 21.94 26.09 -4.62
N GLU A 230 21.32 26.57 -5.69
CA GLU A 230 21.05 27.99 -5.91
C GLU A 230 19.52 28.14 -5.91
N VAL A 231 18.98 28.89 -4.94
CA VAL A 231 17.55 28.96 -4.67
C VAL A 231 17.04 30.39 -4.91
N PHE A 232 16.14 30.54 -5.87
CA PHE A 232 15.37 31.76 -6.09
C PHE A 232 13.96 31.55 -5.57
N LYS A 233 13.52 32.40 -4.62
CA LYS A 233 12.21 32.23 -3.98
C LYS A 233 11.43 33.53 -3.87
N SER A 234 10.12 33.45 -3.99
CA SER A 234 9.22 34.59 -3.94
C SER A 234 8.78 35.00 -2.51
N GLY A 235 8.99 34.18 -1.53
CA GLY A 235 8.57 34.44 -0.14
C GLY A 235 9.52 33.84 0.88
N ARG A 236 9.53 34.40 2.10
CA ARG A 236 10.45 34.05 3.17
C ARG A 236 10.45 32.54 3.47
N PHE A 237 9.27 31.93 3.53
CA PHE A 237 9.08 30.53 3.90
C PHE A 237 8.86 29.59 2.72
N LYS A 238 9.05 30.06 1.46
CA LYS A 238 8.78 29.21 0.27
C LYS A 238 9.68 27.98 0.19
N ASP A 239 10.87 28.03 0.80
CA ASP A 239 11.84 26.95 0.94
C ASP A 239 11.80 26.27 2.32
N MET A 240 10.72 26.47 3.07
CA MET A 240 10.50 25.76 4.32
C MET A 240 10.49 24.25 4.08
N LEU A 241 11.15 23.47 4.94
CA LEU A 241 11.35 22.02 4.82
C LEU A 241 12.19 21.58 3.60
N SER A 242 12.90 22.50 2.94
CA SER A 242 13.81 22.12 1.86
C SER A 242 14.94 21.25 2.40
N TRP A 243 15.16 20.10 1.76
CA TRP A 243 16.12 19.08 2.17
C TRP A 243 17.59 19.49 1.98
N ASP A 244 17.82 20.57 1.22
CA ASP A 244 19.12 21.14 0.86
C ASP A 244 19.44 22.45 1.58
N LYS A 245 18.59 22.90 2.50
CA LYS A 245 18.76 24.11 3.29
C LYS A 245 19.80 23.89 4.38
N ARG A 246 20.69 24.88 4.63
CA ARG A 246 21.62 24.78 5.77
C ARG A 246 20.87 24.82 7.08
N GLU A 247 21.32 24.05 8.05
CA GLU A 247 20.65 23.98 9.37
C GLU A 247 20.59 25.36 10.05
N GLN A 248 21.63 26.14 9.92
CA GLN A 248 21.70 27.53 10.43
C GLN A 248 20.71 28.49 9.75
N ASP A 249 20.25 28.16 8.54
CA ASP A 249 19.30 28.97 7.76
C ASP A 249 17.85 28.55 8.04
N ILE A 250 17.63 27.48 8.80
CA ILE A 250 16.31 27.02 9.26
C ILE A 250 15.95 27.79 10.52
N SER A 251 15.05 28.77 10.41
CA SER A 251 14.66 29.60 11.54
C SER A 251 13.81 28.84 12.56
N GLN A 252 13.81 29.33 13.80
CA GLN A 252 12.93 28.78 14.84
C GLN A 252 11.46 28.91 14.44
N GLU A 253 11.07 30.02 13.78
CA GLU A 253 9.71 30.23 13.29
C GLU A 253 9.27 29.16 12.26
N GLU A 254 10.19 28.70 11.37
CA GLU A 254 9.89 27.56 10.46
C GLU A 254 9.63 26.28 11.25
N ARG A 255 10.43 26.00 12.28
CA ARG A 255 10.25 24.83 13.15
C ARG A 255 8.92 24.89 13.90
N ASP A 256 8.57 26.07 14.41
CA ASP A 256 7.34 26.30 15.15
C ASP A 256 6.09 26.13 14.26
N ILE A 257 6.14 26.61 13.02
CA ILE A 257 5.06 26.39 12.03
C ILE A 257 4.84 24.90 11.80
N VAL A 258 5.92 24.14 11.54
CA VAL A 258 5.82 22.68 11.30
C VAL A 258 5.31 21.96 12.55
N GLN A 259 5.85 22.29 13.73
CA GLN A 259 5.43 21.69 14.98
C GLN A 259 3.95 22.00 15.30
N SER A 260 3.50 23.20 14.97
CA SER A 260 2.07 23.57 15.13
C SER A 260 1.16 22.69 14.27
N MET A 261 1.53 22.40 13.00
CA MET A 261 0.77 21.51 12.12
C MET A 261 0.73 20.08 12.68
N VAL A 262 1.85 19.59 13.21
CA VAL A 262 1.92 18.27 13.85
C VAL A 262 1.01 18.23 15.08
N ASN A 263 1.04 19.26 15.92
CA ASN A 263 0.23 19.34 17.13
C ASN A 263 -1.27 19.42 16.81
N GLU A 264 -1.68 20.23 15.84
CA GLU A 264 -3.07 20.34 15.39
C GLU A 264 -3.60 18.97 14.90
N THR A 265 -2.81 18.27 14.10
CA THR A 265 -3.15 16.93 13.61
C THR A 265 -3.22 15.92 14.76
N PHE A 266 -2.35 16.04 15.75
CA PHE A 266 -2.36 15.19 16.94
C PHE A 266 -3.60 15.43 17.80
N ASP A 267 -3.99 16.70 18.01
CA ASP A 267 -5.21 17.06 18.74
C ASP A 267 -6.46 16.54 18.03
N LYS A 268 -6.48 16.60 16.68
CA LYS A 268 -7.53 15.96 15.88
C LYS A 268 -7.59 14.45 16.16
N PHE A 269 -6.46 13.73 16.18
CA PHE A 269 -6.44 12.31 16.47
C PHE A 269 -7.04 12.00 17.85
N LYS A 270 -6.61 12.72 18.89
CA LYS A 270 -7.18 12.56 20.24
C LYS A 270 -8.69 12.83 20.27
N SER A 271 -9.15 13.85 19.54
CA SER A 271 -10.58 14.16 19.40
C SER A 271 -11.36 13.01 18.75
N ILE A 272 -10.81 12.40 17.68
CA ILE A 272 -11.39 11.24 17.00
C ILE A 272 -11.54 10.05 17.97
N VAL A 273 -10.49 9.77 18.74
CA VAL A 273 -10.54 8.68 19.74
C VAL A 273 -11.62 8.95 20.78
N ALA A 274 -11.65 10.15 21.35
CA ALA A 274 -12.65 10.54 22.35
C ALA A 274 -14.08 10.42 21.81
N THR A 275 -14.31 10.94 20.61
CA THR A 275 -15.62 10.93 19.95
C THR A 275 -16.05 9.52 19.58
N GLY A 276 -15.19 8.76 18.90
CA GLY A 276 -15.50 7.42 18.43
C GLY A 276 -15.79 6.46 19.59
N ARG A 277 -14.92 6.41 20.58
CA ARG A 277 -15.13 5.55 21.76
C ARG A 277 -16.29 6.01 22.62
N GLY A 278 -16.51 7.34 22.75
CA GLY A 278 -17.67 7.91 23.42
C GLY A 278 -19.00 7.54 22.75
N ASN A 279 -19.06 7.58 21.41
CA ASN A 279 -20.23 7.17 20.64
C ASN A 279 -20.46 5.65 20.78
N ALA A 280 -19.42 4.84 20.69
CA ALA A 280 -19.49 3.39 20.92
C ALA A 280 -20.06 3.06 22.30
N THR A 281 -19.60 3.73 23.36
CA THR A 281 -20.10 3.55 24.71
C THR A 281 -21.61 3.86 24.80
N LYS A 282 -22.08 4.94 24.16
CA LYS A 282 -23.50 5.30 24.13
C LYS A 282 -24.34 4.26 23.38
N LEU A 283 -23.88 3.76 22.24
CA LEU A 283 -24.58 2.75 21.46
C LEU A 283 -24.67 1.40 22.21
N ASN A 284 -23.69 1.08 23.04
CA ASN A 284 -23.59 -0.17 23.78
C ASN A 284 -24.20 -0.10 25.19
N VAL A 285 -24.71 1.04 25.62
CA VAL A 285 -25.30 1.25 26.97
C VAL A 285 -26.38 0.22 27.30
N ASN A 286 -27.22 -0.13 26.33
CA ASN A 286 -28.32 -1.08 26.48
C ASN A 286 -27.98 -2.50 25.98
N ALA A 287 -26.71 -2.75 25.60
CA ALA A 287 -26.28 -4.07 25.19
C ALA A 287 -26.14 -4.98 26.41
N THR A 288 -26.35 -6.29 26.22
CA THR A 288 -26.17 -7.30 27.27
C THR A 288 -24.75 -7.28 27.85
N GLU A 289 -23.78 -6.90 27.03
CA GLU A 289 -22.39 -6.70 27.43
C GLU A 289 -21.99 -5.28 27.05
N LYS A 290 -21.60 -4.49 28.05
CA LYS A 290 -21.16 -3.10 27.87
C LYS A 290 -19.74 -3.10 27.29
N GLY A 291 -19.49 -2.31 26.26
CA GLY A 291 -18.15 -2.00 25.79
C GLY A 291 -17.33 -1.26 26.84
N ARG A 292 -16.05 -1.09 26.60
CA ARG A 292 -15.15 -0.36 27.49
C ARG A 292 -15.23 1.13 27.25
N ALA A 293 -15.53 1.89 28.29
CA ALA A 293 -15.31 3.34 28.27
C ALA A 293 -13.81 3.64 28.35
N LEU A 294 -13.39 4.74 27.75
CA LEU A 294 -12.03 5.25 27.94
C LEU A 294 -11.79 5.53 29.43
N ALA A 295 -10.61 5.12 29.93
CA ALA A 295 -10.19 5.43 31.29
C ALA A 295 -10.03 6.95 31.47
N ASP A 296 -10.25 7.48 32.67
CA ASP A 296 -10.15 8.93 32.92
C ASP A 296 -8.79 9.52 32.52
N ASN A 297 -7.74 8.70 32.62
CA ASN A 297 -6.36 9.11 32.30
C ASN A 297 -5.88 8.62 30.92
N TRP A 298 -6.79 8.21 30.03
CA TRP A 298 -6.42 7.64 28.72
C TRP A 298 -5.48 8.50 27.89
N GLN A 299 -5.60 9.84 28.02
CA GLN A 299 -4.78 10.80 27.28
C GLN A 299 -3.28 10.66 27.58
N GLN A 300 -2.92 10.20 28.78
CA GLN A 300 -1.52 9.93 29.15
C GLN A 300 -0.90 8.78 28.37
N PHE A 301 -1.74 7.91 27.79
CA PHE A 301 -1.34 6.78 26.97
C PHE A 301 -1.50 7.03 25.47
N ALA A 302 -2.03 8.19 25.11
CA ALA A 302 -2.15 8.69 23.74
C ALA A 302 -1.01 9.67 23.40
N ASP A 303 0.23 9.25 23.59
CA ASP A 303 1.46 10.06 23.43
C ASP A 303 2.39 9.51 22.33
N GLY A 304 1.84 8.69 21.44
CA GLY A 304 2.59 8.02 20.36
C GLY A 304 3.13 6.65 20.74
N ARG A 305 3.00 6.22 22.01
CA ARG A 305 3.44 4.88 22.43
C ARG A 305 2.60 3.77 21.82
N ILE A 306 3.22 2.62 21.57
CA ILE A 306 2.52 1.38 21.25
C ILE A 306 1.99 0.74 22.55
N LEU A 307 0.87 0.03 22.41
CA LEU A 307 0.23 -0.73 23.48
C LEU A 307 0.01 -2.17 23.01
N SER A 308 0.07 -3.12 23.94
CA SER A 308 -0.48 -4.44 23.69
C SER A 308 -2.02 -4.40 23.70
N GLY A 309 -2.69 -5.37 23.07
CA GLY A 309 -4.15 -5.47 23.15
C GLY A 309 -4.67 -5.53 24.58
N LYS A 310 -3.92 -6.19 25.48
CA LYS A 310 -4.24 -6.24 26.92
C LYS A 310 -4.18 -4.87 27.59
N GLU A 311 -3.17 -4.06 27.28
CA GLU A 311 -3.08 -2.68 27.79
C GLU A 311 -4.14 -1.79 27.17
N ALA A 312 -4.41 -1.94 25.87
CA ALA A 312 -5.46 -1.21 25.18
C ALA A 312 -6.86 -1.49 25.80
N LEU A 313 -7.14 -2.73 26.17
CA LEU A 313 -8.35 -3.08 26.93
C LEU A 313 -8.41 -2.38 28.30
N LYS A 314 -7.26 -2.34 29.01
CA LYS A 314 -7.19 -1.69 30.34
C LYS A 314 -7.56 -0.22 30.29
N TYR A 315 -7.15 0.49 29.22
CA TYR A 315 -7.39 1.92 29.07
C TYR A 315 -8.64 2.27 28.25
N GLY A 316 -9.41 1.25 27.81
CA GLY A 316 -10.66 1.45 27.06
C GLY A 316 -10.45 1.77 25.57
N PHE A 317 -9.25 1.55 25.04
CA PHE A 317 -8.99 1.73 23.61
C PHE A 317 -9.58 0.59 22.79
N VAL A 318 -9.75 -0.61 23.36
CA VAL A 318 -10.48 -1.75 22.79
C VAL A 318 -11.53 -2.26 23.77
N ASP A 319 -12.55 -2.96 23.26
CA ASP A 319 -13.70 -3.39 24.06
C ASP A 319 -13.55 -4.82 24.57
N GLU A 320 -12.85 -5.69 23.80
CA GLU A 320 -12.81 -7.11 24.03
C GLU A 320 -11.48 -7.71 23.58
N LEU A 321 -10.99 -8.72 24.34
CA LEU A 321 -9.87 -9.53 23.89
C LEU A 321 -10.39 -10.79 23.18
N GLY A 322 -9.86 -11.06 21.99
CA GLY A 322 -10.21 -12.22 21.19
C GLY A 322 -9.53 -12.24 19.84
N ASN A 323 -9.87 -13.27 19.07
CA ASN A 323 -9.45 -13.45 17.69
C ASN A 323 -10.56 -13.00 16.71
N PHE A 324 -10.40 -13.31 15.42
CA PHE A 324 -11.39 -13.00 14.40
C PHE A 324 -12.75 -13.66 14.67
N ASP A 325 -12.77 -14.89 15.21
CA ASP A 325 -14.03 -15.56 15.53
C ASP A 325 -14.79 -14.84 16.65
N ALA A 326 -14.08 -14.26 17.62
CA ALA A 326 -14.70 -13.42 18.66
C ALA A 326 -15.33 -12.16 18.04
N ALA A 327 -14.68 -11.55 17.05
CA ALA A 327 -15.24 -10.41 16.32
C ALA A 327 -16.49 -10.82 15.51
N VAL A 328 -16.52 -12.00 14.90
CA VAL A 328 -17.70 -12.55 14.23
C VAL A 328 -18.84 -12.78 15.22
N ALA A 329 -18.56 -13.43 16.36
CA ALA A 329 -19.55 -13.64 17.40
C ALA A 329 -20.09 -12.30 17.96
N ARG A 330 -19.22 -11.28 18.09
CA ARG A 330 -19.63 -9.95 18.51
C ARG A 330 -20.51 -9.29 17.44
N ALA A 331 -20.17 -9.41 16.16
CA ALA A 331 -20.97 -8.86 15.06
C ALA A 331 -22.39 -9.47 15.05
N LEU A 332 -22.53 -10.78 15.26
CA LEU A 332 -23.84 -11.45 15.38
C LEU A 332 -24.65 -10.88 16.55
N LYS A 333 -24.01 -10.75 17.74
CA LYS A 333 -24.68 -10.22 18.94
C LYS A 333 -25.14 -8.78 18.75
N VAL A 334 -24.26 -7.89 18.21
CA VAL A 334 -24.58 -6.46 18.03
C VAL A 334 -25.64 -6.29 16.94
N ALA A 335 -25.60 -7.08 15.87
CA ALA A 335 -26.60 -7.08 14.81
C ALA A 335 -27.91 -7.79 15.23
N LYS A 336 -27.95 -8.45 16.40
CA LYS A 336 -29.12 -9.19 16.92
C LYS A 336 -29.59 -10.30 15.97
N ILE A 337 -28.65 -11.07 15.44
CA ILE A 337 -28.89 -12.22 14.57
C ILE A 337 -28.16 -13.46 15.13
N ASN A 338 -28.66 -14.65 14.82
CA ASN A 338 -28.12 -15.90 15.34
C ASN A 338 -27.01 -16.48 14.47
N ASP A 339 -27.11 -16.24 13.15
CA ASP A 339 -26.19 -16.73 12.15
C ASP A 339 -26.03 -15.75 10.98
N ALA A 340 -24.95 -15.90 10.23
CA ALA A 340 -24.71 -15.17 9.00
C ALA A 340 -23.61 -15.85 8.18
N ASN A 341 -23.70 -15.71 6.86
CA ASN A 341 -22.61 -16.01 5.95
C ASN A 341 -21.56 -14.90 6.03
N LEU A 342 -20.29 -15.27 6.00
CA LEU A 342 -19.21 -14.29 5.92
C LEU A 342 -18.85 -14.07 4.46
N ILE A 343 -18.92 -12.82 4.01
CA ILE A 343 -18.61 -12.42 2.65
C ILE A 343 -17.51 -11.37 2.62
N GLN A 344 -16.80 -11.32 1.51
CA GLN A 344 -15.83 -10.27 1.20
C GLN A 344 -16.07 -9.79 -0.23
N TYR A 345 -15.91 -8.49 -0.47
CA TYR A 345 -15.94 -7.96 -1.82
C TYR A 345 -14.52 -7.92 -2.39
N GLN A 346 -14.27 -8.71 -3.42
CA GLN A 346 -12.97 -8.84 -4.08
C GLN A 346 -12.98 -8.16 -5.44
N GLN A 347 -11.85 -7.58 -5.83
CA GLN A 347 -11.69 -7.02 -7.18
C GLN A 347 -11.69 -8.14 -8.22
N ILE A 348 -12.44 -7.91 -9.30
CA ILE A 348 -12.40 -8.75 -10.49
C ILE A 348 -11.26 -8.24 -11.36
N PHE A 349 -10.30 -9.10 -11.64
CA PHE A 349 -9.30 -8.86 -12.67
C PHE A 349 -9.84 -9.37 -14.00
N ASP A 350 -10.04 -8.47 -14.96
CA ASP A 350 -10.46 -8.86 -16.31
C ASP A 350 -9.24 -9.29 -17.14
N LEU A 351 -9.42 -10.31 -17.98
CA LEU A 351 -8.40 -10.70 -18.98
C LEU A 351 -8.05 -9.53 -19.92
N GLY A 352 -8.98 -8.59 -20.13
CA GLY A 352 -8.71 -7.32 -20.83
C GLY A 352 -7.63 -6.46 -20.16
N ASP A 353 -7.50 -6.53 -18.83
CA ASP A 353 -6.43 -5.87 -18.10
C ASP A 353 -5.05 -6.52 -18.40
N ILE A 354 -5.04 -7.83 -18.68
CA ILE A 354 -3.83 -8.57 -19.10
C ILE A 354 -3.44 -8.21 -20.54
N PHE A 355 -4.40 -8.06 -21.46
CA PHE A 355 -4.12 -7.67 -22.85
C PHE A 355 -3.74 -6.20 -22.99
N GLY A 356 -4.20 -5.30 -22.11
CA GLY A 356 -3.71 -3.94 -22.00
C GLY A 356 -2.22 -3.85 -21.63
N ILE A 357 -1.66 -4.96 -21.10
CA ILE A 357 -0.23 -5.11 -20.78
C ILE A 357 0.61 -5.24 -22.06
N LEU A 358 0.09 -5.91 -23.08
CA LEU A 358 0.80 -6.19 -24.34
C LEU A 358 0.76 -5.00 -25.33
N GLY A 359 -0.11 -4.00 -25.09
CA GLY A 359 -0.30 -2.88 -26.03
C GLY A 359 0.40 -1.56 -25.68
N ARG A 360 1.02 -1.44 -24.50
CA ARG A 360 1.78 -0.23 -24.12
C ARG A 360 3.26 -0.57 -23.92
N SER A 361 4.06 -0.29 -24.95
CA SER A 361 5.51 -0.31 -24.83
C SER A 361 5.97 0.95 -24.07
N GLU A 362 5.98 0.88 -22.74
CA GLU A 362 6.85 1.77 -21.95
C GLU A 362 8.29 1.24 -22.07
N PRO A 363 9.30 2.11 -22.19
CA PRO A 363 10.68 1.67 -22.21
C PRO A 363 10.97 0.86 -20.93
N PRO A 364 11.73 -0.25 -21.04
CA PRO A 364 12.00 -1.10 -19.89
C PRO A 364 12.84 -0.33 -18.86
N THR A 365 12.18 0.24 -17.85
CA THR A 365 12.86 0.62 -16.63
C THR A 365 13.18 -0.66 -15.88
N LEU A 366 14.47 -0.94 -15.72
CA LEU A 366 14.94 -2.07 -14.93
C LEU A 366 14.54 -1.82 -13.46
N LYS A 367 13.35 -2.28 -13.08
CA LYS A 367 12.94 -2.33 -11.68
C LYS A 367 13.62 -3.55 -11.07
N ILE A 368 14.72 -3.33 -10.35
CA ILE A 368 15.26 -4.35 -9.45
C ILE A 368 14.25 -4.50 -8.33
N ASP A 369 13.39 -5.51 -8.43
CA ASP A 369 12.47 -5.90 -7.37
C ASP A 369 13.29 -6.65 -6.31
N VAL A 370 13.63 -5.95 -5.25
CA VAL A 370 14.33 -6.53 -4.09
C VAL A 370 13.38 -7.31 -3.18
N GLY A 371 12.15 -7.59 -3.62
CA GLY A 371 11.19 -8.44 -2.89
C GLY A 371 10.64 -7.84 -1.59
N VAL A 372 10.90 -6.57 -1.33
CA VAL A 372 10.36 -5.84 -0.17
C VAL A 372 9.57 -4.64 -0.69
N ASP A 373 8.26 -4.77 -0.67
CA ASP A 373 7.35 -3.66 -0.98
C ASP A 373 7.34 -2.69 0.22
N VAL A 374 8.41 -1.91 0.35
CA VAL A 374 8.49 -0.85 1.36
C VAL A 374 7.69 0.33 0.83
N PRO A 375 6.57 0.70 1.47
CA PRO A 375 5.83 1.88 1.07
C PRO A 375 6.74 3.09 1.15
N ARG A 376 6.93 3.76 0.03
CA ARG A 376 7.76 4.96 -0.05
C ARG A 376 7.03 6.10 0.64
N LEU A 377 7.42 6.41 1.87
CA LEU A 377 6.94 7.61 2.55
C LEU A 377 7.39 8.85 1.77
N GLN A 378 6.44 9.69 1.41
CA GLN A 378 6.74 10.95 0.73
C GLN A 378 7.23 11.98 1.74
N LEU A 379 8.36 12.61 1.45
CA LEU A 379 8.91 13.67 2.28
C LEU A 379 7.91 14.84 2.40
N GLY A 380 7.81 15.41 3.60
CA GLY A 380 6.94 16.57 3.86
C GLY A 380 5.46 16.26 4.01
N ARG A 381 5.04 14.97 4.05
CA ARG A 381 3.67 14.60 4.42
C ARG A 381 3.56 14.22 5.89
N LEU A 382 2.39 14.48 6.47
CA LEU A 382 2.03 14.01 7.81
C LEU A 382 1.55 12.55 7.74
N TYR A 383 2.00 11.76 8.71
CA TYR A 383 1.65 10.36 8.82
C TYR A 383 1.16 9.99 10.21
N PHE A 384 0.10 9.20 10.24
CA PHE A 384 -0.28 8.34 11.35
C PHE A 384 0.38 6.98 11.12
N LEU A 385 1.66 6.85 11.46
CA LEU A 385 2.45 5.66 11.15
C LEU A 385 3.23 5.21 12.38
N CYS A 386 3.20 3.91 12.65
CA CYS A 386 4.03 3.29 13.67
C CYS A 386 5.40 2.89 13.05
N PRO A 387 6.47 3.68 13.21
CA PRO A 387 7.72 3.46 12.49
C PRO A 387 8.51 2.25 12.97
N THR A 388 8.22 1.75 14.17
CA THR A 388 8.95 0.61 14.77
C THR A 388 8.64 -0.74 14.11
N VAL A 389 7.62 -0.80 13.26
CA VAL A 389 7.12 -2.03 12.62
C VAL A 389 7.39 -2.04 11.12
N LEU A 390 7.97 -0.97 10.57
CA LEU A 390 8.40 -0.95 9.17
C LEU A 390 9.71 -1.72 9.03
N PRO A 391 9.86 -2.58 8.01
CA PRO A 391 11.15 -3.18 7.68
C PRO A 391 12.16 -2.07 7.38
N ARG A 392 13.34 -2.17 7.97
CA ARG A 392 14.46 -1.23 7.77
C ARG A 392 15.19 -1.51 6.45
#